data_98603e76c0f9568d963cf8e0c10cf2ac
#
_entry.id   98603e76c0f9568d963cf8e0c10cf2ac
#
_cell.length_a   1.000
_cell.length_b   1.000
_cell.length_c   1.000
_cell.angle_alpha   90.00
_cell.angle_beta   90.00
_cell.angle_gamma   90.00
#
_symmetry.space_group_name_H-M   'P 1'
#
loop_
_entity.id
_entity.type
_entity.pdbx_description
1 polymer ?
#
loop_
_entity_poly.entity_id
_entity_poly.type
_entity_poly.pdbx_seq_one_letter_code
_entity_poly.pdbx_strand_id
1 'polypeptide(L)'
;MTFVRVTVVLVVLTALALPAPAAARSSFCTQGDTCIAVSRRDGVIRLAIGTSPLAGPRYRLCVTAPDKSRTCRRFRLVAGGDGTIAGSSVRWSRHFPRKGPGKYFARWALGDGSQFLPALDFRLRS
;
A
#
# COMPACT_ATOMS: atom_id res chain seq x y z
N MET A 1 17.89 -8.90 -70.33
CA MET A 1 18.32 -8.79 -68.92
C MET A 1 17.16 -8.24 -68.08
N THR A 2 16.56 -9.11 -67.31
CA THR A 2 15.39 -8.74 -66.46
C THR A 2 15.88 -8.39 -65.09
N PHE A 3 15.81 -7.09 -64.73
CA PHE A 3 16.12 -6.67 -63.36
C PHE A 3 14.93 -6.96 -62.46
N VAL A 4 15.09 -7.94 -61.59
CA VAL A 4 14.14 -8.18 -60.49
C VAL A 4 14.38 -7.14 -59.41
N ARG A 5 13.45 -6.20 -59.26
CA ARG A 5 13.42 -5.29 -58.15
C ARG A 5 12.85 -6.02 -56.92
N VAL A 6 13.73 -6.37 -55.99
CA VAL A 6 13.32 -6.87 -54.70
C VAL A 6 12.94 -5.65 -53.85
N THR A 7 11.64 -5.45 -53.65
CA THR A 7 11.14 -4.43 -52.73
C THR A 7 11.17 -5.03 -51.32
N VAL A 8 12.15 -4.62 -50.53
CA VAL A 8 12.21 -4.99 -49.12
C VAL A 8 11.17 -4.12 -48.38
N VAL A 9 10.06 -4.74 -48.01
CA VAL A 9 9.07 -4.11 -47.15
C VAL A 9 9.58 -4.21 -45.73
N LEU A 10 10.08 -3.08 -45.21
CA LEU A 10 10.48 -2.95 -43.83
C LEU A 10 9.21 -2.82 -42.98
N VAL A 11 8.78 -3.93 -42.39
CA VAL A 11 7.68 -3.90 -41.40
C VAL A 11 8.27 -3.34 -40.11
N VAL A 12 8.04 -2.04 -39.88
CA VAL A 12 8.36 -1.42 -38.59
C VAL A 12 7.28 -1.85 -37.58
N LEU A 13 7.59 -2.86 -36.79
CA LEU A 13 6.79 -3.20 -35.62
C LEU A 13 6.98 -2.09 -34.56
N THR A 14 6.12 -1.10 -34.58
CA THR A 14 5.99 -0.18 -33.44
C THR A 14 5.34 -0.93 -32.29
N ALA A 15 6.15 -1.41 -31.37
CA ALA A 15 5.66 -1.93 -30.11
C ALA A 15 5.01 -0.75 -29.35
N LEU A 16 3.69 -0.70 -29.32
CA LEU A 16 2.93 0.18 -28.44
C LEU A 16 3.17 -0.26 -27.01
N ALA A 17 4.12 0.38 -26.32
CA ALA A 17 4.27 0.23 -24.91
C ALA A 17 3.04 0.87 -24.24
N LEU A 18 2.10 0.04 -23.79
CA LEU A 18 1.00 0.49 -22.94
C LEU A 18 1.61 0.97 -21.62
N PRO A 19 1.27 2.19 -21.16
CA PRO A 19 1.72 2.62 -19.85
C PRO A 19 1.17 1.62 -18.81
N ALA A 20 2.06 1.05 -17.99
CA ALA A 20 1.65 0.23 -16.88
C ALA A 20 0.70 1.06 -16.01
N PRO A 21 -0.50 0.55 -15.60
CA PRO A 21 -1.34 1.25 -14.66
C PRO A 21 -0.51 1.53 -13.42
N ALA A 22 -0.57 2.78 -12.90
CA ALA A 22 0.09 3.13 -11.66
C ALA A 22 -0.38 2.13 -10.59
N ALA A 23 0.50 1.22 -10.18
CA ALA A 23 0.17 0.24 -9.16
C ALA A 23 -0.17 1.01 -7.89
N ALA A 24 -1.36 0.79 -7.31
CA ALA A 24 -1.71 1.26 -6.00
C ALA A 24 -0.59 0.82 -5.04
N ARG A 25 -0.05 1.75 -4.23
CA ARG A 25 1.00 1.39 -3.27
C ARG A 25 0.41 0.43 -2.24
N SER A 26 0.83 -0.80 -2.31
CA SER A 26 0.47 -1.83 -1.34
C SER A 26 1.49 -1.98 -0.22
N SER A 27 2.67 -1.38 -0.36
CA SER A 27 3.72 -1.40 0.65
C SER A 27 4.65 -0.21 0.51
N PHE A 28 5.28 0.16 1.61
CA PHE A 28 6.30 1.21 1.67
C PHE A 28 7.24 0.92 2.84
N CYS A 29 8.53 1.09 2.61
CA CYS A 29 9.53 1.05 3.67
C CYS A 29 10.31 2.37 3.69
N THR A 30 10.57 2.89 4.89
CA THR A 30 11.51 4.00 5.07
C THR A 30 12.92 3.52 4.80
N GLN A 31 13.87 4.45 4.67
CA GLN A 31 15.29 4.09 4.55
C GLN A 31 15.87 3.46 5.84
N GLY A 32 15.11 3.48 6.92
CA GLY A 32 15.48 2.85 8.18
C GLY A 32 14.83 1.47 8.33
N ASP A 33 14.08 1.33 9.38
CA ASP A 33 13.59 0.05 9.89
C ASP A 33 12.07 -0.09 9.89
N THR A 34 11.35 0.84 9.29
CA THR A 34 9.87 0.84 9.31
C THR A 34 9.31 0.50 7.94
N CYS A 35 8.49 -0.55 7.91
CA CYS A 35 7.72 -0.94 6.72
C CYS A 35 6.24 -1.00 7.03
N ILE A 36 5.43 -0.52 6.10
CA ILE A 36 3.97 -0.59 6.16
C ILE A 36 3.45 -1.32 4.93
N ALA A 37 2.33 -2.01 5.06
CA ALA A 37 1.73 -2.76 3.97
C ALA A 37 0.21 -2.84 4.09
N VAL A 38 -0.44 -2.84 2.94
CA VAL A 38 -1.83 -3.26 2.79
C VAL A 38 -1.83 -4.58 2.04
N SER A 39 -2.42 -5.60 2.61
CA SER A 39 -2.58 -6.90 1.97
C SER A 39 -4.05 -7.26 1.83
N ARG A 40 -4.36 -7.99 0.77
CA ARG A 40 -5.69 -8.56 0.55
C ARG A 40 -5.54 -10.05 0.34
N ARG A 41 -6.20 -10.84 1.18
CA ARG A 41 -6.21 -12.28 1.07
C ARG A 41 -7.62 -12.79 1.39
N ASP A 42 -8.19 -13.57 0.47
CA ASP A 42 -9.54 -14.13 0.61
C ASP A 42 -10.61 -13.08 0.96
N GLY A 43 -10.51 -11.90 0.33
CA GLY A 43 -11.42 -10.78 0.57
C GLY A 43 -11.15 -10.01 1.87
N VAL A 44 -10.17 -10.41 2.66
CA VAL A 44 -9.80 -9.75 3.91
C VAL A 44 -8.67 -8.77 3.68
N ILE A 45 -8.89 -7.50 4.05
CA ILE A 45 -7.88 -6.45 3.97
C ILE A 45 -7.23 -6.31 5.35
N ARG A 46 -5.89 -6.43 5.36
CA ARG A 46 -5.07 -6.24 6.54
C ARG A 46 -4.15 -5.04 6.37
N LEU A 47 -4.02 -4.28 7.44
CA LEU A 47 -3.16 -3.10 7.52
C LEU A 47 -2.03 -3.42 8.50
N ALA A 48 -0.81 -3.50 7.99
CA ALA A 48 0.34 -4.02 8.74
C ALA A 48 1.45 -2.97 8.87
N ILE A 49 2.16 -3.05 9.97
CA ILE A 49 3.37 -2.27 10.23
C ILE A 49 4.41 -3.15 10.92
N GLY A 50 5.66 -2.98 10.51
CA GLY A 50 6.82 -3.53 11.20
C GLY A 50 7.85 -2.42 11.41
N THR A 51 8.38 -2.29 12.59
CA THR A 51 9.28 -1.19 12.96
C THR A 51 10.25 -1.61 14.07
N SER A 52 11.20 -0.72 14.39
CA SER A 52 12.06 -0.88 15.55
C SER A 52 11.26 -0.81 16.85
N PRO A 53 11.61 -1.60 17.88
CA PRO A 53 11.02 -1.47 19.20
C PRO A 53 11.18 -0.08 19.82
N LEU A 54 12.17 0.70 19.36
CA LEU A 54 12.42 2.07 19.83
C LEU A 54 11.34 3.07 19.37
N ALA A 55 10.49 2.70 18.41
CA ALA A 55 9.39 3.55 17.95
C ALA A 55 8.28 3.75 19.00
N GLY A 56 8.35 3.04 20.10
CA GLY A 56 7.39 3.09 21.19
C GLY A 56 6.39 1.93 21.16
N PRO A 57 5.51 1.83 22.19
CA PRO A 57 4.62 0.68 22.33
C PRO A 57 3.35 0.75 21.47
N ARG A 58 3.05 1.90 20.89
CA ARG A 58 1.79 2.14 20.16
C ARG A 58 2.02 2.94 18.90
N TYR A 59 1.09 2.79 17.97
CA TYR A 59 1.02 3.59 16.75
C TYR A 59 -0.42 4.04 16.51
N ARG A 60 -0.57 5.06 15.69
CA ARG A 60 -1.87 5.56 15.24
C ARG A 60 -2.07 5.20 13.79
N LEU A 61 -3.25 4.71 13.47
CA LEU A 61 -3.66 4.37 12.11
C LEU A 61 -4.94 5.12 11.78
N CYS A 62 -4.89 5.93 10.73
CA CYS A 62 -6.03 6.69 10.23
C CYS A 62 -6.43 6.18 8.85
N VAL A 63 -7.70 5.92 8.65
CA VAL A 63 -8.25 5.52 7.36
C VAL A 63 -9.22 6.59 6.88
N THR A 64 -8.99 7.10 5.68
CA THR A 64 -9.87 8.04 4.99
C THR A 64 -10.69 7.30 3.96
N ALA A 65 -12.01 7.39 4.06
CA ALA A 65 -12.96 6.74 3.17
C ALA A 65 -13.21 7.55 1.89
N PRO A 66 -13.89 6.99 0.87
CA PRO A 66 -14.22 7.71 -0.36
C PRO A 66 -15.08 8.96 -0.14
N ASP A 67 -15.91 8.99 0.90
CA ASP A 67 -16.72 10.15 1.29
C ASP A 67 -15.93 11.24 2.04
N LYS A 68 -14.59 11.08 2.14
CA LYS A 68 -13.67 11.97 2.86
C LYS A 68 -13.76 11.88 4.39
N SER A 69 -14.60 11.03 4.94
CA SER A 69 -14.60 10.78 6.39
C SER A 69 -13.32 10.06 6.81
N ARG A 70 -12.80 10.43 7.98
CA ARG A 70 -11.54 9.93 8.51
C ARG A 70 -11.79 9.32 9.88
N THR A 71 -11.31 8.10 10.07
CA THR A 71 -11.36 7.38 11.34
C THR A 71 -9.94 7.04 11.77
N CYS A 72 -9.56 7.42 12.97
CA CYS A 72 -8.24 7.13 13.53
C CYS A 72 -8.38 6.23 14.75
N ARG A 73 -7.47 5.26 14.86
CA ARG A 73 -7.39 4.36 16.03
C ARG A 73 -5.94 4.14 16.43
N ARG A 74 -5.73 3.85 17.69
CA ARG A 74 -4.43 3.48 18.24
C ARG A 74 -4.36 1.97 18.43
N PHE A 75 -3.22 1.40 18.09
CA PHE A 75 -2.95 -0.03 18.24
C PHE A 75 -1.61 -0.24 18.92
N ARG A 76 -1.42 -1.42 19.50
CA ARG A 76 -0.16 -1.85 20.08
C ARG A 76 0.79 -2.35 19.02
N LEU A 77 2.07 -2.02 19.21
CA LEU A 77 3.18 -2.71 18.57
C LEU A 77 3.62 -3.86 19.49
N VAL A 78 3.70 -5.06 18.93
CA VAL A 78 4.09 -6.26 19.67
C VAL A 78 5.50 -6.65 19.22
N ALA A 79 6.41 -6.78 20.18
CA ALA A 79 7.77 -7.23 19.90
C ALA A 79 7.78 -8.64 19.32
N GLY A 80 8.57 -8.86 18.28
CA GLY A 80 8.84 -10.19 17.74
C GLY A 80 9.66 -11.04 18.70
N GLY A 81 9.78 -12.34 18.39
CA GLY A 81 10.39 -13.32 19.29
C GLY A 81 11.83 -13.03 19.68
N ASP A 82 12.61 -12.37 18.82
CA ASP A 82 14.01 -11.99 19.09
C ASP A 82 14.16 -10.55 19.61
N GLY A 83 13.06 -9.78 19.71
CA GLY A 83 13.07 -8.40 20.20
C GLY A 83 13.65 -7.37 19.24
N THR A 84 14.01 -7.72 18.00
CA THR A 84 14.61 -6.81 17.02
C THR A 84 13.58 -6.04 16.21
N ILE A 85 12.38 -6.57 16.09
CA ILE A 85 11.28 -5.98 15.33
C ILE A 85 10.02 -5.97 16.19
N ALA A 86 9.30 -4.88 16.18
CA ALA A 86 7.95 -4.77 16.69
C ALA A 86 6.97 -4.63 15.51
N GLY A 87 5.81 -5.24 15.60
CA GLY A 87 4.86 -5.24 14.51
C GLY A 87 3.41 -5.31 14.96
N SER A 88 2.53 -5.05 14.01
CA SER A 88 1.09 -5.18 14.17
C SER A 88 0.44 -5.41 12.81
N SER A 89 -0.60 -6.21 12.80
CA SER A 89 -1.45 -6.41 11.62
C SER A 89 -2.89 -6.42 12.08
N VAL A 90 -3.69 -5.49 11.56
CA VAL A 90 -5.09 -5.35 11.93
C VAL A 90 -5.99 -5.57 10.72
N ARG A 91 -7.11 -6.23 10.96
CA ARG A 91 -8.15 -6.39 9.95
C ARG A 91 -8.91 -5.08 9.81
N TRP A 92 -8.87 -4.47 8.61
CA TRP A 92 -9.53 -3.21 8.36
C TRP A 92 -11.02 -3.21 8.75
N SER A 93 -11.76 -4.22 8.31
CA SER A 93 -13.22 -4.29 8.52
C SER A 93 -13.64 -4.40 9.99
N ARG A 94 -12.73 -4.81 10.87
CA ARG A 94 -13.02 -4.94 12.30
C ARG A 94 -12.93 -3.63 13.06
N HIS A 95 -12.13 -2.68 12.56
CA HIS A 95 -11.78 -1.46 13.30
C HIS A 95 -12.21 -0.18 12.61
N PHE A 96 -12.51 -0.24 11.31
CA PHE A 96 -12.84 0.93 10.52
C PHE A 96 -14.17 0.74 9.80
N PRO A 97 -14.99 1.81 9.68
CA PRO A 97 -16.28 1.72 9.04
C PRO A 97 -16.16 1.59 7.53
N ARG A 98 -17.02 0.78 6.94
CA ARG A 98 -17.20 0.72 5.49
C ARG A 98 -18.11 1.87 5.05
N LYS A 99 -17.61 2.71 4.15
CA LYS A 99 -18.32 3.90 3.63
C LYS A 99 -18.57 3.79 2.12
N GLY A 100 -18.95 2.61 1.66
CA GLY A 100 -19.24 2.35 0.26
C GLY A 100 -18.01 1.95 -0.58
N PRO A 101 -18.22 1.69 -1.89
CA PRO A 101 -17.14 1.34 -2.79
C PRO A 101 -16.25 2.54 -3.09
N GLY A 102 -15.02 2.28 -3.49
CA GLY A 102 -14.07 3.30 -3.90
C GLY A 102 -12.72 3.15 -3.23
N LYS A 103 -11.91 4.19 -3.30
CA LYS A 103 -10.54 4.19 -2.82
C LYS A 103 -10.48 4.70 -1.38
N TYR A 104 -9.83 3.91 -0.53
CA TYR A 104 -9.53 4.22 0.87
C TYR A 104 -8.04 4.52 1.01
N PHE A 105 -7.69 5.41 1.92
CA PHE A 105 -6.30 5.74 2.23
C PHE A 105 -6.01 5.42 3.68
N ALA A 106 -4.94 4.66 3.90
CA ALA A 106 -4.45 4.32 5.23
C ALA A 106 -3.15 5.07 5.51
N ARG A 107 -3.05 5.69 6.68
CA ARG A 107 -1.85 6.40 7.14
C ARG A 107 -1.49 5.95 8.53
N TRP A 108 -0.23 5.61 8.70
CA TRP A 108 0.36 5.23 9.98
C TRP A 108 1.18 6.38 10.53
N ALA A 109 1.09 6.58 11.83
CA ALA A 109 1.92 7.52 12.56
C ALA A 109 2.54 6.83 13.76
N LEU A 110 3.84 7.06 13.96
CA LEU A 110 4.61 6.52 15.07
C LEU A 110 4.78 7.58 16.18
N GLY A 111 5.22 7.13 17.35
CA GLY A 111 5.51 7.99 18.48
C GLY A 111 4.25 8.68 19.03
N ASP A 112 4.31 9.98 19.17
CA ASP A 112 3.20 10.82 19.66
C ASP A 112 2.06 11.01 18.65
N GLY A 113 2.19 10.42 17.46
CA GLY A 113 1.21 10.55 16.39
C GLY A 113 1.39 11.77 15.50
N SER A 114 2.47 12.53 15.67
CA SER A 114 2.76 13.72 14.86
C SER A 114 3.45 13.43 13.54
N GLN A 115 4.14 12.29 13.44
CA GLN A 115 4.88 11.89 12.24
C GLN A 115 4.12 10.81 11.46
N PHE A 116 3.46 11.24 10.39
CA PHE A 116 2.78 10.32 9.49
C PHE A 116 3.72 9.80 8.42
N LEU A 117 3.65 8.49 8.17
CA LEU A 117 4.24 7.86 7.00
C LEU A 117 3.40 8.16 5.75
N PRO A 118 3.93 7.98 4.52
CA PRO A 118 3.14 8.12 3.31
C PRO A 118 1.88 7.24 3.34
N ALA A 119 0.79 7.74 2.77
CA ALA A 119 -0.45 6.99 2.69
C ALA A 119 -0.32 5.81 1.74
N LEU A 120 -0.88 4.67 2.15
CA LEU A 120 -1.16 3.54 1.25
C LEU A 120 -2.64 3.52 0.93
N ASP A 121 -2.98 3.01 -0.25
CA ASP A 121 -4.37 2.94 -0.65
C ASP A 121 -4.83 1.50 -0.89
N PHE A 122 -6.13 1.31 -0.80
CA PHE A 122 -6.81 0.09 -1.21
C PHE A 122 -8.19 0.45 -1.74
N ARG A 123 -8.72 -0.39 -2.61
CA ARG A 123 -10.01 -0.14 -3.24
C ARG A 123 -11.01 -1.22 -2.86
N LEU A 124 -12.20 -0.78 -2.46
CA LEU A 124 -13.35 -1.67 -2.33
C LEU A 124 -14.21 -1.60 -3.58
N ARG A 125 -14.64 -2.76 -4.02
CA ARG A 125 -15.63 -2.91 -5.10
C ARG A 125 -17.04 -2.90 -4.52
N SER A 126 -17.97 -2.50 -5.34
CA SER A 126 -19.40 -2.55 -5.02
C SER A 126 -19.90 -3.98 -4.77
#